data_049b8c21c7db2aa95354e34f5fd2999f
#
_entry.id   049b8c21c7db2aa95354e34f5fd2999f
#
_cell.length_a   1.000
_cell.length_b   1.000
_cell.length_c   1.000
_cell.angle_alpha   90.00
_cell.angle_beta   90.00
_cell.angle_gamma   90.00
#
_symmetry.space_group_name_H-M   'P 1'
#
loop_
_entity.id
_entity.type
_entity.pdbx_description
1 polymer ?
#
loop_
_entity_poly.entity_id
_entity_poly.type
_entity_poly.pdbx_seq_one_letter_code
_entity_poly.pdbx_strand_id
1 'polypeptide(L)'
;MTDTTAVIVAGARTPMGRLLGSLKGFSGADLGGLAIKGALEKAGVKGDQVDYVIMGQVLTAGAGQIPARQAAVKGGIPMDVPALTINKVCLSGLDAVALAAQLIRAGEFDVVVAGGQESMTNAPHLLEKSREGYKYGDVTMRDHMAFDGLWDAFTDQAMGNLTEQANAGDVEFSREEQDSFSAASHQKAAAAWEKGLFDDEVIPVEIPQRKGEPVVFKNDEGIRADTTTESLGKLRPAFSKDLSLIHI
;
A
#
# COMPACT_ATOMS: atom_id res chain seq x y z
N MET A 1 20.08 25.66 -18.73
CA MET A 1 19.47 24.75 -17.73
C MET A 1 20.52 23.69 -17.47
N THR A 2 21.05 23.63 -16.27
CA THR A 2 21.92 22.52 -15.85
C THR A 2 21.08 21.26 -15.88
N ASP A 3 21.57 20.21 -16.55
CA ASP A 3 20.89 18.92 -16.63
C ASP A 3 20.98 18.24 -15.24
N THR A 4 20.02 18.59 -14.37
CA THR A 4 19.97 18.06 -13.00
C THR A 4 19.35 16.67 -13.06
N THR A 5 20.15 15.65 -12.78
CA THR A 5 19.69 14.27 -12.73
C THR A 5 19.19 13.93 -11.32
N ALA A 6 17.91 13.58 -11.17
CA ALA A 6 17.39 13.04 -9.94
C ALA A 6 17.85 11.58 -9.77
N VAL A 7 18.35 11.22 -8.59
CA VAL A 7 18.81 9.86 -8.26
C VAL A 7 18.09 9.33 -7.03
N ILE A 8 17.91 8.02 -6.95
CA ILE A 8 17.42 7.34 -5.75
C ILE A 8 18.63 6.95 -4.91
N VAL A 9 18.71 7.47 -3.68
CA VAL A 9 19.84 7.26 -2.77
C VAL A 9 19.66 6.01 -1.94
N ALA A 10 18.45 5.78 -1.43
CA ALA A 10 18.08 4.58 -0.67
C ALA A 10 16.57 4.36 -0.71
N GLY A 11 16.14 3.18 -0.30
CA GLY A 11 14.75 2.82 -0.10
C GLY A 11 14.56 1.86 1.05
N ALA A 12 13.40 1.89 1.68
CA ALA A 12 13.00 0.96 2.71
C ALA A 12 11.50 0.73 2.66
N ARG A 13 11.06 -0.46 3.08
CA ARG A 13 9.65 -0.78 3.26
C ARG A 13 9.41 -1.55 4.55
N THR A 14 8.24 -1.47 5.09
CA THR A 14 7.78 -2.41 6.10
C THR A 14 7.49 -3.77 5.47
N PRO A 15 7.44 -4.87 6.23
CA PRO A 15 6.79 -6.08 5.77
C PRO A 15 5.34 -5.79 5.41
N MET A 16 4.78 -6.52 4.45
CA MET A 16 3.37 -6.41 4.07
C MET A 16 2.50 -7.26 5.01
N GLY A 17 1.61 -6.60 5.76
CA GLY A 17 0.62 -7.27 6.58
C GLY A 17 -0.61 -7.69 5.77
N ARG A 18 -1.40 -8.61 6.31
CA ARG A 18 -2.71 -8.98 5.78
C ARG A 18 -3.81 -8.10 6.38
N LEU A 19 -4.95 -8.04 5.70
CA LEU A 19 -6.16 -7.44 6.26
C LEU A 19 -6.50 -8.12 7.60
N LEU A 20 -6.67 -7.32 8.66
CA LEU A 20 -6.87 -7.76 10.05
C LEU A 20 -5.70 -8.60 10.62
N GLY A 21 -4.55 -8.60 9.94
CA GLY A 21 -3.36 -9.36 10.32
C GLY A 21 -2.50 -8.68 11.38
N SER A 22 -1.21 -9.02 11.37
CA SER A 22 -0.25 -8.62 12.42
C SER A 22 -0.10 -7.10 12.56
N LEU A 23 -0.19 -6.35 11.46
CA LEU A 23 -0.05 -4.89 11.45
C LEU A 23 -1.37 -4.12 11.67
N LYS A 24 -2.45 -4.77 12.06
CA LYS A 24 -3.78 -4.15 12.24
C LYS A 24 -3.81 -2.98 13.25
N GLY A 25 -2.87 -2.93 14.16
CA GLY A 25 -2.76 -1.86 15.16
C GLY A 25 -2.06 -0.59 14.68
N PHE A 26 -1.52 -0.59 13.46
CA PHE A 26 -0.80 0.53 12.89
C PHE A 26 -1.66 1.29 11.88
N SER A 27 -1.67 2.61 11.99
CA SER A 27 -2.22 3.48 10.94
C SER A 27 -1.30 3.51 9.71
N GLY A 28 -1.82 3.99 8.57
CA GLY A 28 -0.97 4.23 7.40
C GLY A 28 0.21 5.15 7.71
N ALA A 29 -0.03 6.20 8.52
CA ALA A 29 1.02 7.13 8.93
C ALA A 29 2.07 6.52 9.88
N ASP A 30 1.71 5.52 10.70
CA ASP A 30 2.68 4.77 11.50
C ASP A 30 3.60 3.94 10.62
N LEU A 31 3.03 3.20 9.68
CA LEU A 31 3.79 2.37 8.72
C LEU A 31 4.66 3.23 7.80
N GLY A 32 4.11 4.34 7.28
CA GLY A 32 4.86 5.31 6.48
C GLY A 32 6.02 5.92 7.24
N GLY A 33 5.82 6.28 8.51
CA GLY A 33 6.87 6.82 9.39
C GLY A 33 8.01 5.83 9.61
N LEU A 34 7.70 4.55 9.82
CA LEU A 34 8.72 3.50 9.93
C LEU A 34 9.53 3.36 8.63
N ALA A 35 8.86 3.32 7.48
CA ALA A 35 9.53 3.24 6.18
C ALA A 35 10.41 4.46 5.90
N ILE A 36 9.93 5.67 6.19
CA ILE A 36 10.70 6.92 6.09
C ILE A 36 11.95 6.84 6.96
N LYS A 37 11.79 6.48 8.24
CA LYS A 37 12.92 6.33 9.17
C LYS A 37 13.96 5.36 8.62
N GLY A 38 13.54 4.18 8.19
CA GLY A 38 14.44 3.18 7.63
C GLY A 38 15.15 3.65 6.35
N ALA A 39 14.46 4.38 5.47
CA ALA A 39 15.06 4.95 4.27
C ALA A 39 16.12 6.01 4.60
N LEU A 40 15.84 6.92 5.55
CA LEU A 40 16.78 7.95 6.00
C LEU A 40 18.03 7.33 6.66
N GLU A 41 17.85 6.33 7.52
CA GLU A 41 18.95 5.60 8.15
C GLU A 41 19.86 4.94 7.12
N LYS A 42 19.30 4.26 6.13
CA LYS A 42 20.05 3.62 5.04
C LYS A 42 20.77 4.63 4.13
N ALA A 43 20.14 5.76 3.87
CA ALA A 43 20.73 6.84 3.09
C ALA A 43 21.84 7.59 3.82
N GLY A 44 21.91 7.48 5.16
CA GLY A 44 22.75 8.32 6.00
C GLY A 44 22.31 9.80 5.97
N VAL A 45 21.04 10.07 5.65
CA VAL A 45 20.44 11.40 5.57
C VAL A 45 19.68 11.69 6.86
N LYS A 46 19.93 12.87 7.45
CA LYS A 46 19.18 13.31 8.63
C LYS A 46 17.85 13.92 8.23
N GLY A 47 16.85 13.87 9.11
CA GLY A 47 15.53 14.43 8.86
C GLY A 47 15.54 15.94 8.54
N ASP A 48 16.47 16.70 9.11
CA ASP A 48 16.65 18.14 8.89
C ASP A 48 17.31 18.49 7.54
N GLN A 49 17.77 17.50 6.79
CA GLN A 49 18.31 17.66 5.44
C GLN A 49 17.23 17.40 4.34
N VAL A 50 16.02 17.01 4.75
CA VAL A 50 14.92 16.77 3.82
C VAL A 50 14.17 18.07 3.54
N ASP A 51 13.99 18.40 2.27
CA ASP A 51 13.29 19.63 1.85
C ASP A 51 11.79 19.41 1.69
N TYR A 52 11.38 18.19 1.29
CA TYR A 52 9.97 17.90 0.99
C TYR A 52 9.63 16.43 1.18
N VAL A 53 8.37 16.14 1.52
CA VAL A 53 7.86 14.77 1.68
C VAL A 53 6.61 14.57 0.82
N ILE A 54 6.58 13.53 0.00
CA ILE A 54 5.41 13.15 -0.81
C ILE A 54 5.06 11.70 -0.53
N MET A 55 3.87 11.47 0.06
CA MET A 55 3.40 10.12 0.35
C MET A 55 2.06 9.87 -0.31
N GLY A 56 1.98 8.76 -1.07
CA GLY A 56 0.74 8.25 -1.61
C GLY A 56 -0.10 7.59 -0.53
N GLN A 57 -1.40 7.88 -0.49
CA GLN A 57 -2.37 7.18 0.33
C GLN A 57 -3.76 7.26 -0.30
N VAL A 58 -4.44 6.14 -0.45
CA VAL A 58 -5.77 6.05 -1.06
C VAL A 58 -6.86 6.27 -0.02
N LEU A 59 -6.78 5.56 1.10
CA LEU A 59 -7.83 5.51 2.12
C LEU A 59 -7.54 6.55 3.20
N THR A 60 -8.02 7.77 2.97
CA THR A 60 -7.72 8.92 3.83
C THR A 60 -8.85 9.29 4.79
N ALA A 61 -10.05 8.71 4.66
CA ALA A 61 -11.13 8.98 5.60
C ALA A 61 -10.75 8.50 7.02
N GLY A 62 -10.88 9.40 7.99
CA GLY A 62 -10.50 9.12 9.38
C GLY A 62 -9.00 9.09 9.68
N ALA A 63 -8.13 9.27 8.67
CA ALA A 63 -6.67 9.27 8.85
C ALA A 63 -6.11 10.58 9.46
N GLY A 64 -6.94 11.59 9.63
CA GLY A 64 -6.53 12.91 10.11
C GLY A 64 -6.00 13.82 9.00
N GLN A 65 -5.46 14.98 9.41
CA GLN A 65 -4.95 15.95 8.44
C GLN A 65 -3.59 15.51 7.89
N ILE A 66 -3.46 15.60 6.58
CA ILE A 66 -2.21 15.37 5.82
C ILE A 66 -1.44 14.15 6.34
N PRO A 67 -1.88 12.92 6.05
CA PRO A 67 -1.20 11.71 6.53
C PRO A 67 0.30 11.65 6.20
N ALA A 68 0.73 12.23 5.06
CA ALA A 68 2.14 12.36 4.72
C ALA A 68 2.94 13.16 5.76
N ARG A 69 2.37 14.25 6.30
CA ARG A 69 2.99 15.03 7.36
C ARG A 69 3.10 14.22 8.66
N GLN A 70 2.07 13.47 8.99
CA GLN A 70 2.08 12.60 10.16
C GLN A 70 3.19 11.55 10.05
N ALA A 71 3.33 10.93 8.88
CA ALA A 71 4.38 9.96 8.60
C ALA A 71 5.78 10.60 8.64
N ALA A 72 5.95 11.78 8.05
CA ALA A 72 7.21 12.53 8.06
C ALA A 72 7.72 12.76 9.48
N VAL A 73 6.87 13.28 10.35
CA VAL A 73 7.22 13.55 11.76
C VAL A 73 7.51 12.25 12.52
N LYS A 74 6.72 11.20 12.32
CA LYS A 74 6.97 9.87 12.90
C LYS A 74 8.28 9.25 12.40
N GLY A 75 8.68 9.56 11.18
CA GLY A 75 9.95 9.15 10.57
C GLY A 75 11.16 9.97 10.99
N GLY A 76 10.96 11.00 11.82
CA GLY A 76 12.05 11.85 12.34
C GLY A 76 12.36 13.09 11.49
N ILE A 77 11.49 13.44 10.54
CA ILE A 77 11.60 14.68 9.77
C ILE A 77 10.95 15.82 10.56
N PRO A 78 11.60 17.00 10.66
CA PRO A 78 11.08 18.15 11.41
C PRO A 78 9.70 18.63 10.91
N MET A 79 8.95 19.26 11.80
CA MET A 79 7.57 19.71 11.54
C MET A 79 7.50 20.86 10.51
N ASP A 80 8.54 21.59 10.32
CA ASP A 80 8.63 22.71 9.35
C ASP A 80 8.89 22.26 7.92
N VAL A 81 9.32 21.00 7.70
CA VAL A 81 9.46 20.43 6.36
C VAL A 81 8.07 20.22 5.74
N PRO A 82 7.76 20.80 4.58
CA PRO A 82 6.46 20.64 3.95
C PRO A 82 6.20 19.21 3.50
N ALA A 83 4.93 18.79 3.50
CA ALA A 83 4.52 17.45 3.10
C ALA A 83 3.22 17.45 2.30
N LEU A 84 3.14 16.55 1.33
CA LEU A 84 1.99 16.38 0.45
C LEU A 84 1.50 14.93 0.49
N THR A 85 0.21 14.73 0.69
CA THR A 85 -0.45 13.44 0.46
C THR A 85 -1.08 13.45 -0.93
N ILE A 86 -0.78 12.45 -1.76
CA ILE A 86 -1.36 12.31 -3.09
C ILE A 86 -2.17 11.02 -3.19
N ASN A 87 -3.17 11.05 -4.06
CA ASN A 87 -3.98 9.88 -4.37
C ASN A 87 -4.12 9.74 -5.90
N LYS A 88 -3.60 8.65 -6.40
CA LYS A 88 -3.74 8.15 -7.78
C LYS A 88 -4.03 6.65 -7.73
N VAL A 89 -4.88 6.25 -6.79
CA VAL A 89 -5.21 4.86 -6.47
C VAL A 89 -3.93 4.02 -6.29
N CYS A 90 -3.83 2.84 -6.85
CA CYS A 90 -2.68 1.93 -6.69
C CYS A 90 -1.34 2.50 -7.20
N LEU A 91 -1.38 3.56 -8.02
CA LEU A 91 -0.17 4.21 -8.57
C LEU A 91 0.40 5.32 -7.66
N SER A 92 -0.28 5.66 -6.56
CA SER A 92 0.06 6.84 -5.74
C SER A 92 1.52 6.87 -5.28
N GLY A 93 2.06 5.75 -4.82
CA GLY A 93 3.45 5.68 -4.37
C GLY A 93 4.47 5.89 -5.50
N LEU A 94 4.22 5.31 -6.68
CA LEU A 94 5.07 5.49 -7.85
C LEU A 94 4.97 6.93 -8.40
N ASP A 95 3.76 7.50 -8.39
CA ASP A 95 3.52 8.89 -8.80
C ASP A 95 4.22 9.89 -7.86
N ALA A 96 4.29 9.59 -6.56
CA ALA A 96 5.08 10.37 -5.59
C ALA A 96 6.57 10.42 -5.97
N VAL A 97 7.16 9.28 -6.37
CA VAL A 97 8.55 9.21 -6.82
C VAL A 97 8.75 9.98 -8.13
N ALA A 98 7.82 9.86 -9.08
CA ALA A 98 7.87 10.60 -10.33
C ALA A 98 7.79 12.12 -10.11
N LEU A 99 6.89 12.57 -9.23
CA LEU A 99 6.73 13.98 -8.87
C LEU A 99 7.99 14.51 -8.15
N ALA A 100 8.56 13.75 -7.22
CA ALA A 100 9.82 14.11 -6.56
C ALA A 100 10.95 14.33 -7.58
N ALA A 101 11.10 13.42 -8.55
CA ALA A 101 12.09 13.57 -9.60
C ALA A 101 11.85 14.81 -10.49
N GLN A 102 10.59 15.21 -10.71
CA GLN A 102 10.24 16.44 -11.43
C GLN A 102 10.62 17.68 -10.64
N LEU A 103 10.32 17.73 -9.34
CA LEU A 103 10.62 18.86 -8.47
C LEU A 103 12.15 19.08 -8.31
N ILE A 104 12.92 17.99 -8.17
CA ILE A 104 14.37 18.05 -8.14
C ILE A 104 14.93 18.59 -9.47
N ARG A 105 14.44 18.08 -10.60
CA ARG A 105 14.87 18.58 -11.93
C ARG A 105 14.47 20.03 -12.19
N ALA A 106 13.36 20.48 -11.62
CA ALA A 106 12.92 21.87 -11.70
C ALA A 106 13.78 22.82 -10.80
N GLY A 107 14.59 22.27 -9.90
CA GLY A 107 15.39 23.05 -8.94
C GLY A 107 14.60 23.62 -7.78
N GLU A 108 13.41 23.03 -7.51
CA GLU A 108 12.57 23.45 -6.37
C GLU A 108 13.09 22.87 -5.05
N PHE A 109 13.60 21.64 -5.07
CA PHE A 109 14.12 20.90 -3.92
C PHE A 109 15.35 20.07 -4.31
N ASP A 110 16.22 19.82 -3.33
CA ASP A 110 17.41 18.99 -3.49
C ASP A 110 17.20 17.57 -2.94
N VAL A 111 16.53 17.44 -1.79
CA VAL A 111 16.31 16.16 -1.09
C VAL A 111 14.82 15.96 -0.83
N VAL A 112 14.23 14.97 -1.49
CA VAL A 112 12.81 14.65 -1.37
C VAL A 112 12.63 13.21 -0.89
N VAL A 113 11.81 13.02 0.13
CA VAL A 113 11.31 11.70 0.53
C VAL A 113 10.00 11.43 -0.20
N ALA A 114 9.96 10.34 -0.96
CA ALA A 114 8.78 9.96 -1.75
C ALA A 114 8.45 8.48 -1.57
N GLY A 115 7.18 8.15 -1.43
CA GLY A 115 6.73 6.77 -1.27
C GLY A 115 5.23 6.64 -1.12
N GLY A 116 4.80 5.60 -0.42
CA GLY A 116 3.39 5.36 -0.14
C GLY A 116 3.20 4.68 1.21
N GLN A 117 1.98 4.78 1.71
CA GLN A 117 1.55 4.20 2.96
C GLN A 117 0.08 3.85 2.89
N GLU A 118 -0.33 2.76 3.52
CA GLU A 118 -1.74 2.38 3.58
C GLU A 118 -2.02 1.48 4.78
N SER A 119 -3.22 1.59 5.34
CA SER A 119 -3.76 0.64 6.31
C SER A 119 -5.21 0.34 5.98
N MET A 120 -5.43 -0.69 5.17
CA MET A 120 -6.79 -1.08 4.75
C MET A 120 -7.63 -1.56 5.93
N THR A 121 -7.01 -2.17 6.93
CA THR A 121 -7.68 -2.62 8.16
C THR A 121 -8.31 -1.46 8.93
N ASN A 122 -7.70 -0.28 8.89
CA ASN A 122 -8.17 0.90 9.62
C ASN A 122 -9.08 1.82 8.78
N ALA A 123 -9.41 1.42 7.55
CA ALA A 123 -10.39 2.15 6.74
C ALA A 123 -11.78 2.07 7.40
N PRO A 124 -12.47 3.21 7.64
CA PRO A 124 -13.74 3.23 8.32
C PRO A 124 -14.90 2.85 7.40
N HIS A 125 -16.05 2.56 7.99
CA HIS A 125 -17.32 2.59 7.27
C HIS A 125 -17.89 4.02 7.28
N LEU A 126 -18.37 4.47 6.15
CA LEU A 126 -18.87 5.83 5.94
C LEU A 126 -20.39 5.87 6.09
N LEU A 127 -20.87 6.79 6.87
CA LEU A 127 -22.30 7.09 7.02
C LEU A 127 -22.61 8.37 6.22
N GLU A 128 -23.03 8.18 4.96
CA GLU A 128 -23.37 9.30 4.06
C GLU A 128 -24.59 10.06 4.58
N LYS A 129 -24.69 11.35 4.22
CA LYS A 129 -25.80 12.23 4.60
C LYS A 129 -26.07 12.38 6.11
N SER A 130 -25.14 11.93 6.95
CA SER A 130 -25.28 12.00 8.40
C SER A 130 -25.44 13.45 8.91
N ARG A 131 -24.89 14.46 8.21
CA ARG A 131 -25.04 15.87 8.59
C ARG A 131 -26.45 16.41 8.40
N GLU A 132 -27.19 15.84 7.44
CA GLU A 132 -28.61 16.19 7.22
C GLU A 132 -29.54 15.42 8.18
N GLY A 133 -29.03 14.35 8.79
CA GLY A 133 -29.77 13.45 9.63
C GLY A 133 -30.62 12.43 8.88
N TYR A 134 -31.05 11.41 9.60
CA TYR A 134 -31.92 10.34 9.09
C TYR A 134 -33.26 10.42 9.77
N LYS A 135 -34.33 10.26 9.01
CA LYS A 135 -35.69 10.31 9.53
C LYS A 135 -36.12 8.92 10.02
N TYR A 136 -36.92 8.23 9.27
CA TYR A 136 -37.47 6.92 9.60
C TYR A 136 -36.91 5.84 8.67
N GLY A 137 -36.59 4.65 9.21
CA GLY A 137 -36.08 3.51 8.47
C GLY A 137 -34.57 3.30 8.65
N ASP A 138 -34.08 2.22 8.07
CA ASP A 138 -32.68 1.79 8.14
C ASP A 138 -31.78 2.66 7.27
N VAL A 139 -30.48 2.68 7.60
CA VAL A 139 -29.43 3.32 6.81
C VAL A 139 -28.31 2.32 6.55
N THR A 140 -27.70 2.43 5.38
CA THR A 140 -26.54 1.62 4.98
C THR A 140 -25.27 2.42 5.19
N MET A 141 -24.25 1.81 5.79
CA MET A 141 -22.88 2.33 5.82
C MET A 141 -22.10 1.76 4.64
N ARG A 142 -21.29 2.60 3.99
CA ARG A 142 -20.37 2.17 2.93
C ARG A 142 -19.01 1.81 3.50
N ASP A 143 -18.46 0.72 3.09
CA ASP A 143 -17.06 0.38 3.37
C ASP A 143 -16.15 1.29 2.52
N HIS A 144 -15.38 2.17 3.18
CA HIS A 144 -14.45 3.09 2.53
C HIS A 144 -13.39 2.35 1.71
N MET A 145 -12.88 1.23 2.23
CA MET A 145 -11.89 0.41 1.52
C MET A 145 -12.45 -0.09 0.17
N ALA A 146 -13.65 -0.64 0.19
CA ALA A 146 -14.30 -1.14 -1.01
C ALA A 146 -14.65 0.01 -1.97
N PHE A 147 -15.36 1.02 -1.47
CA PHE A 147 -15.97 2.06 -2.31
C PHE A 147 -14.95 3.02 -2.94
N ASP A 148 -13.97 3.49 -2.17
CA ASP A 148 -13.00 4.47 -2.65
C ASP A 148 -11.70 3.83 -3.17
N GLY A 149 -11.45 2.56 -2.88
CA GLY A 149 -10.22 1.87 -3.29
C GLY A 149 -10.38 0.75 -4.31
N LEU A 150 -11.52 0.03 -4.33
CA LEU A 150 -11.67 -1.22 -5.07
C LEU A 150 -12.89 -1.26 -6.01
N TRP A 151 -13.69 -0.20 -6.05
CA TRP A 151 -14.90 -0.08 -6.85
C TRP A 151 -14.71 0.94 -7.96
N ASP A 152 -15.01 0.56 -9.20
CA ASP A 152 -14.93 1.47 -10.33
C ASP A 152 -16.16 2.41 -10.35
N ALA A 153 -15.87 3.70 -10.29
CA ALA A 153 -16.90 4.75 -10.23
C ALA A 153 -17.64 4.98 -11.56
N PHE A 154 -17.09 4.52 -12.68
CA PHE A 154 -17.65 4.74 -14.01
C PHE A 154 -18.58 3.62 -14.45
N THR A 155 -18.21 2.38 -14.13
CA THR A 155 -18.99 1.18 -14.50
C THR A 155 -19.80 0.61 -13.34
N ASP A 156 -19.64 1.18 -12.13
CA ASP A 156 -20.34 0.79 -10.90
C ASP A 156 -20.18 -0.69 -10.56
N GLN A 157 -18.92 -1.17 -10.60
CA GLN A 157 -18.61 -2.57 -10.31
C GLN A 157 -17.24 -2.75 -9.66
N ALA A 158 -17.02 -3.89 -9.01
CA ALA A 158 -15.74 -4.22 -8.40
C ALA A 158 -14.64 -4.36 -9.46
N MET A 159 -13.41 -3.97 -9.13
CA MET A 159 -12.25 -4.07 -10.02
C MET A 159 -11.98 -5.50 -10.51
N GLY A 160 -12.28 -6.51 -9.69
CA GLY A 160 -12.18 -7.91 -10.12
C GLY A 160 -13.11 -8.25 -11.30
N ASN A 161 -14.34 -7.70 -11.33
CA ASN A 161 -15.25 -7.88 -12.46
C ASN A 161 -14.71 -7.24 -13.74
N LEU A 162 -14.07 -6.06 -13.62
CA LEU A 162 -13.41 -5.41 -14.77
C LEU A 162 -12.26 -6.26 -15.30
N THR A 163 -11.47 -6.85 -14.40
CA THR A 163 -10.37 -7.73 -14.79
C THR A 163 -10.88 -8.97 -15.52
N GLU A 164 -11.98 -9.57 -15.06
CA GLU A 164 -12.62 -10.68 -15.76
C GLU A 164 -13.16 -10.30 -17.14
N GLN A 165 -13.77 -9.12 -17.26
CA GLN A 165 -14.24 -8.60 -18.55
C GLN A 165 -13.09 -8.36 -19.52
N ALA A 166 -11.96 -7.82 -19.04
CA ALA A 166 -10.76 -7.64 -19.85
C ALA A 166 -10.17 -8.99 -20.29
N ASN A 167 -10.19 -9.98 -19.39
CA ASN A 167 -9.71 -11.34 -19.71
C ASN A 167 -10.58 -12.07 -20.76
N ALA A 168 -11.86 -11.72 -20.88
CA ALA A 168 -12.75 -12.27 -21.90
C ALA A 168 -12.64 -11.57 -23.28
N GLY A 169 -11.73 -10.61 -23.43
CA GLY A 169 -11.51 -9.81 -24.65
C GLY A 169 -10.29 -10.24 -25.44
N ASP A 170 -9.43 -9.26 -25.76
CA ASP A 170 -8.25 -9.45 -26.60
C ASP A 170 -7.12 -10.27 -25.94
N VAL A 171 -7.17 -10.43 -24.63
CA VAL A 171 -6.16 -11.17 -23.84
C VAL A 171 -6.90 -12.18 -22.98
N GLU A 172 -6.98 -13.40 -23.44
CA GLU A 172 -7.69 -14.49 -22.74
C GLU A 172 -6.68 -15.41 -22.04
N PHE A 173 -6.78 -15.51 -20.71
CA PHE A 173 -6.04 -16.48 -19.90
C PHE A 173 -7.02 -17.48 -19.29
N SER A 174 -6.74 -18.75 -19.50
CA SER A 174 -7.48 -19.84 -18.88
C SER A 174 -7.31 -19.82 -17.36
N ARG A 175 -8.24 -20.43 -16.65
CA ARG A 175 -8.14 -20.64 -15.20
C ARG A 175 -6.84 -21.33 -14.79
N GLU A 176 -6.42 -22.36 -15.55
CA GLU A 176 -5.20 -23.11 -15.27
C GLU A 176 -3.94 -22.24 -15.41
N GLU A 177 -3.87 -21.37 -16.41
CA GLU A 177 -2.77 -20.42 -16.58
C GLU A 177 -2.70 -19.43 -15.42
N GLN A 178 -3.84 -18.89 -14.98
CA GLN A 178 -3.92 -18.00 -13.82
C GLN A 178 -3.48 -18.69 -12.53
N ASP A 179 -3.94 -19.91 -12.28
CA ASP A 179 -3.57 -20.71 -11.12
C ASP A 179 -2.07 -21.06 -11.14
N SER A 180 -1.54 -21.42 -12.31
CA SER A 180 -0.11 -21.71 -12.48
C SER A 180 0.76 -20.47 -12.22
N PHE A 181 0.38 -19.31 -12.75
CA PHE A 181 1.06 -18.06 -12.50
C PHE A 181 1.05 -17.69 -11.02
N SER A 182 -0.09 -17.81 -10.36
CA SER A 182 -0.26 -17.49 -8.95
C SER A 182 0.54 -18.42 -8.03
N ALA A 183 0.54 -19.73 -8.32
CA ALA A 183 1.36 -20.71 -7.61
C ALA A 183 2.85 -20.39 -7.75
N ALA A 184 3.31 -20.11 -8.97
CA ALA A 184 4.70 -19.72 -9.24
C ALA A 184 5.07 -18.41 -8.54
N SER A 185 4.16 -17.44 -8.44
CA SER A 185 4.37 -16.17 -7.71
C SER A 185 4.62 -16.42 -6.22
N HIS A 186 3.79 -17.20 -5.55
CA HIS A 186 3.99 -17.59 -4.15
C HIS A 186 5.30 -18.31 -3.92
N GLN A 187 5.64 -19.28 -4.76
CA GLN A 187 6.87 -20.05 -4.65
C GLN A 187 8.12 -19.19 -4.88
N LYS A 188 8.09 -18.29 -5.86
CA LYS A 188 9.18 -17.33 -6.10
C LYS A 188 9.37 -16.38 -4.93
N ALA A 189 8.29 -15.85 -4.36
CA ALA A 189 8.35 -14.98 -3.20
C ALA A 189 8.92 -15.72 -1.97
N ALA A 190 8.46 -16.94 -1.69
CA ALA A 190 9.00 -17.76 -0.60
C ALA A 190 10.50 -18.04 -0.77
N ALA A 191 10.91 -18.44 -1.98
CA ALA A 191 12.33 -18.69 -2.28
C ALA A 191 13.19 -17.41 -2.18
N ALA A 192 12.64 -16.25 -2.52
CA ALA A 192 13.32 -14.97 -2.36
C ALA A 192 13.56 -14.63 -0.88
N TRP A 193 12.57 -14.87 -0.01
CA TRP A 193 12.71 -14.72 1.43
C TRP A 193 13.75 -15.67 2.02
N GLU A 194 13.74 -16.96 1.65
CA GLU A 194 14.71 -17.95 2.09
C GLU A 194 16.15 -17.57 1.72
N LYS A 195 16.32 -16.90 0.58
CA LYS A 195 17.63 -16.43 0.10
C LYS A 195 18.05 -15.06 0.64
N GLY A 196 17.23 -14.42 1.47
CA GLY A 196 17.50 -13.09 2.01
C GLY A 196 17.47 -11.96 0.96
N LEU A 197 16.78 -12.15 -0.18
CA LEU A 197 16.78 -11.14 -1.26
C LEU A 197 16.03 -9.86 -0.89
N PHE A 198 15.24 -9.87 0.19
CA PHE A 198 14.54 -8.70 0.69
C PHE A 198 15.21 -8.04 1.90
N ASP A 199 16.34 -8.58 2.40
CA ASP A 199 17.00 -8.08 3.61
C ASP A 199 17.46 -6.62 3.47
N ASP A 200 17.82 -6.20 2.25
CA ASP A 200 18.26 -4.84 1.96
C ASP A 200 17.11 -3.83 1.86
N GLU A 201 15.86 -4.26 1.79
CA GLU A 201 14.72 -3.32 1.65
C GLU A 201 13.77 -3.34 2.84
N VAL A 202 13.59 -4.49 3.48
CA VAL A 202 12.62 -4.68 4.55
C VAL A 202 13.21 -4.27 5.89
N ILE A 203 12.50 -3.39 6.59
CA ILE A 203 12.78 -3.04 7.98
C ILE A 203 11.84 -3.80 8.92
N PRO A 204 12.32 -4.35 10.04
CA PRO A 204 11.45 -5.01 11.01
C PRO A 204 10.51 -4.00 11.68
N VAL A 205 9.30 -4.46 12.00
CA VAL A 205 8.30 -3.68 12.75
C VAL A 205 8.11 -4.30 14.13
N GLU A 206 8.36 -3.54 15.17
CA GLU A 206 8.09 -3.95 16.53
C GLU A 206 6.61 -3.74 16.86
N ILE A 207 5.90 -4.83 17.15
CA ILE A 207 4.48 -4.81 17.52
C ILE A 207 4.38 -4.82 19.04
N PRO A 208 3.94 -3.72 19.66
CA PRO A 208 3.79 -3.65 21.11
C PRO A 208 2.85 -4.73 21.63
N GLN A 209 3.23 -5.35 22.73
CA GLN A 209 2.40 -6.34 23.41
C GLN A 209 1.78 -5.74 24.69
N ARG A 210 0.60 -6.23 25.08
CA ARG A 210 -0.04 -5.79 26.33
C ARG A 210 0.82 -6.14 27.56
N LYS A 211 1.59 -7.21 27.48
CA LYS A 211 2.55 -7.66 28.50
C LYS A 211 3.74 -8.33 27.80
N GLY A 212 4.94 -8.10 28.32
CA GLY A 212 6.19 -8.66 27.77
C GLY A 212 6.82 -7.80 26.70
N GLU A 213 7.83 -8.35 26.03
CA GLU A 213 8.59 -7.69 24.96
C GLU A 213 7.75 -7.55 23.67
N PRO A 214 8.03 -6.54 22.84
CA PRO A 214 7.42 -6.42 21.53
C PRO A 214 7.69 -7.64 20.66
N VAL A 215 6.72 -8.00 19.83
CA VAL A 215 6.92 -9.02 18.79
C VAL A 215 7.53 -8.36 17.56
N VAL A 216 8.66 -8.89 17.10
CA VAL A 216 9.31 -8.41 15.88
C VAL A 216 8.66 -9.05 14.65
N PHE A 217 7.97 -8.26 13.85
CA PHE A 217 7.37 -8.65 12.59
C PHE A 217 8.28 -8.24 11.43
N LYS A 218 8.79 -9.21 10.67
CA LYS A 218 9.83 -8.96 9.66
C LYS A 218 9.58 -9.60 8.29
N ASN A 219 8.60 -10.46 8.15
CA ASN A 219 8.32 -11.16 6.90
C ASN A 219 6.97 -10.76 6.32
N ASP A 220 6.83 -10.77 5.01
CA ASP A 220 5.56 -10.56 4.32
C ASP A 220 4.56 -11.66 4.69
N GLU A 221 3.41 -11.27 5.23
CA GLU A 221 2.44 -12.19 5.86
C GLU A 221 1.59 -12.96 4.85
N GLY A 222 1.49 -12.47 3.62
CA GLY A 222 0.62 -13.03 2.58
C GLY A 222 1.18 -14.22 1.82
N ILE A 223 2.48 -14.52 1.97
CA ILE A 223 3.15 -15.55 1.17
C ILE A 223 2.78 -16.94 1.68
N ARG A 224 2.39 -17.83 0.76
CA ARG A 224 2.05 -19.23 1.01
C ARG A 224 2.94 -20.14 0.16
N ALA A 225 4.02 -20.62 0.75
CA ALA A 225 5.03 -21.44 0.06
C ALA A 225 4.49 -22.78 -0.47
N ASP A 226 3.45 -23.30 0.15
CA ASP A 226 2.77 -24.56 -0.17
C ASP A 226 1.69 -24.43 -1.26
N THR A 227 1.51 -23.26 -1.84
CA THR A 227 0.53 -23.04 -2.91
C THR A 227 0.92 -23.79 -4.17
N THR A 228 -0.03 -24.53 -4.73
CA THR A 228 0.13 -25.27 -5.99
C THR A 228 -1.06 -24.99 -6.93
N THR A 229 -0.87 -25.18 -8.23
CA THR A 229 -1.95 -25.07 -9.22
C THR A 229 -3.13 -25.96 -8.87
N GLU A 230 -2.87 -27.18 -8.38
CA GLU A 230 -3.91 -28.10 -7.94
C GLU A 230 -4.71 -27.58 -6.73
N SER A 231 -4.03 -26.98 -5.75
CA SER A 231 -4.70 -26.42 -4.57
C SER A 231 -5.58 -25.23 -4.93
N LEU A 232 -5.11 -24.38 -5.85
CA LEU A 232 -5.84 -23.23 -6.35
C LEU A 232 -7.05 -23.64 -7.21
N GLY A 233 -6.92 -24.66 -8.05
CA GLY A 233 -8.00 -25.18 -8.88
C GLY A 233 -9.24 -25.67 -8.10
N LYS A 234 -9.10 -25.95 -6.80
CA LYS A 234 -10.20 -26.31 -5.89
C LYS A 234 -10.98 -25.12 -5.35
N LEU A 235 -10.47 -23.89 -5.54
CA LEU A 235 -11.11 -22.67 -5.05
C LEU A 235 -12.23 -22.23 -6.00
N ARG A 236 -13.28 -21.65 -5.43
CA ARG A 236 -14.38 -21.07 -6.21
C ARG A 236 -13.96 -19.72 -6.78
N PRO A 237 -14.43 -19.37 -8.00
CA PRO A 237 -14.25 -18.03 -8.55
C PRO A 237 -14.76 -16.95 -7.58
N ALA A 238 -14.05 -15.83 -7.49
CA ALA A 238 -14.36 -14.78 -6.52
C ALA A 238 -15.41 -13.78 -7.03
N PHE A 239 -15.49 -13.54 -8.34
CA PHE A 239 -16.31 -12.48 -8.92
C PHE A 239 -17.45 -12.98 -9.79
N SER A 240 -17.25 -13.94 -10.68
CA SER A 240 -18.31 -14.52 -11.50
C SER A 240 -18.29 -16.02 -11.45
N LYS A 241 -19.44 -16.65 -11.78
CA LYS A 241 -19.55 -18.12 -11.76
C LYS A 241 -18.83 -18.79 -12.93
N ASP A 242 -18.66 -18.06 -14.02
CA ASP A 242 -18.19 -18.59 -15.31
C ASP A 242 -16.77 -18.15 -15.65
N LEU A 243 -16.17 -17.22 -14.86
CA LEU A 243 -14.85 -16.67 -15.05
C LEU A 243 -13.97 -16.92 -13.83
N SER A 244 -12.67 -16.82 -13.98
CA SER A 244 -11.71 -17.58 -13.19
C SER A 244 -10.87 -16.79 -12.20
N LEU A 245 -11.14 -15.49 -12.00
CA LEU A 245 -10.32 -14.69 -11.11
C LEU A 245 -10.53 -15.07 -9.64
N ILE A 246 -9.51 -15.66 -9.02
CA ILE A 246 -9.54 -16.07 -7.61
C ILE A 246 -8.55 -15.27 -6.78
N HIS A 247 -7.56 -14.68 -7.45
CA HIS A 247 -6.38 -14.15 -6.81
C HIS A 247 -6.44 -12.62 -6.77
N ILE A 248 -6.83 -12.12 -5.63
CA ILE A 248 -6.72 -10.69 -5.28
C ILE A 248 -5.81 -10.56 -4.08
#